data_03127ddf4462000b3b691cd1636bf044
#
_entry.id   03127ddf4462000b3b691cd1636bf044
#
_cell.length_a   1.000
_cell.length_b   1.000
_cell.length_c   1.000
_cell.angle_alpha   90.00
_cell.angle_beta   90.00
_cell.angle_gamma   90.00
#
_symmetry.space_group_name_H-M   'P 1'
#
loop_
_entity.id
_entity.type
_entity.pdbx_description
1 polymer ?
#
loop_
_entity_poly.entity_id
_entity_poly.type
_entity_poly.pdbx_seq_one_letter_code
_entity_poly.pdbx_strand_id
1 'polypeptide(L)'
;DDTRELRLDFIIDNNSDLYDTKPSEYLSYILGSEMPDTPAVRLRDLGWASALIVSADPARYGNYGLFTFSVQLTPEGLAHRDDITAMLLGYLDMLREQGVDDRYAEEFGTSLANRFRFLEKMDDFSYAHELTRAMQTYPAQYAIEAPYRFTGFDREAVEAVLAQLVPERLHVWEIDQAQPVSESLYFYEGQYTVEPLALPDAQALKTQTAEYQLALPAQNRLLPEQFELANTTSEPRQIINEPGISVWLQGSEAFADLPRGYAQVYLNS
;
A
#
# COMPACT_ATOMS: atom_id res chain seq x y z
N ASP A 1 13.25 -16.77 -11.36
CA ASP A 1 12.81 -15.73 -10.45
C ASP A 1 12.31 -16.39 -9.17
N ASP A 2 12.76 -15.92 -8.02
CA ASP A 2 12.50 -16.55 -6.71
C ASP A 2 11.29 -15.90 -6.00
N THR A 3 10.31 -15.48 -6.80
CA THR A 3 9.11 -14.80 -6.31
C THR A 3 8.24 -15.75 -5.50
N ARG A 4 7.89 -15.34 -4.28
CA ARG A 4 6.91 -15.99 -3.40
C ARG A 4 5.92 -14.93 -2.96
N GLU A 5 4.73 -14.97 -3.51
CA GLU A 5 3.70 -13.99 -3.21
C GLU A 5 2.38 -14.67 -2.88
N LEU A 6 1.75 -14.19 -1.82
CA LEU A 6 0.34 -14.45 -1.54
C LEU A 6 -0.41 -13.15 -1.82
N ARG A 7 -1.40 -13.20 -2.73
CA ARG A 7 -2.19 -12.02 -3.07
C ARG A 7 -3.67 -12.30 -2.85
N LEU A 8 -4.32 -11.39 -2.16
CA LEU A 8 -5.75 -11.38 -1.92
C LEU A 8 -6.36 -10.24 -2.74
N ASP A 9 -7.11 -10.58 -3.77
CA ASP A 9 -7.79 -9.64 -4.67
C ASP A 9 -9.29 -9.67 -4.40
N PHE A 10 -9.84 -8.55 -3.92
CA PHE A 10 -11.27 -8.35 -3.75
C PHE A 10 -11.81 -7.56 -4.94
N ILE A 11 -12.80 -8.13 -5.61
CA ILE A 11 -13.53 -7.43 -6.67
C ILE A 11 -14.55 -6.51 -6.02
N ILE A 12 -14.38 -5.20 -6.20
CA ILE A 12 -15.29 -4.18 -5.69
C ILE A 12 -15.97 -3.45 -6.85
N ASP A 13 -17.04 -2.74 -6.55
CA ASP A 13 -17.72 -1.92 -7.53
C ASP A 13 -16.82 -0.76 -7.96
N ASN A 14 -16.95 -0.32 -9.21
CA ASN A 14 -16.22 0.84 -9.71
C ASN A 14 -16.57 2.08 -8.88
N ASN A 15 -15.57 2.74 -8.32
CA ASN A 15 -15.70 3.94 -7.51
C ASN A 15 -14.79 5.08 -7.99
N SER A 16 -14.42 5.08 -9.26
CA SER A 16 -13.53 6.10 -9.85
C SER A 16 -14.13 7.50 -9.93
N ASP A 17 -15.46 7.61 -9.86
CA ASP A 17 -16.18 8.87 -9.75
C ASP A 17 -16.00 9.55 -8.39
N LEU A 18 -15.60 8.77 -7.36
CA LEU A 18 -15.28 9.26 -6.02
C LEU A 18 -13.81 9.65 -5.88
N TYR A 19 -13.17 10.12 -6.96
CA TYR A 19 -11.74 10.43 -7.03
C TYR A 19 -11.29 11.52 -6.05
N ASP A 20 -12.17 12.31 -5.50
CA ASP A 20 -11.88 13.40 -4.57
C ASP A 20 -12.14 13.04 -3.09
N THR A 21 -12.92 12.01 -2.79
CA THR A 21 -13.07 11.43 -1.44
C THR A 21 -12.28 10.13 -1.24
N LYS A 22 -11.91 9.45 -2.33
CA LYS A 22 -10.97 8.32 -2.38
C LYS A 22 -11.24 7.20 -1.36
N PRO A 23 -12.46 6.64 -1.30
CA PRO A 23 -12.81 5.71 -0.24
C PRO A 23 -11.95 4.43 -0.24
N SER A 24 -11.65 3.87 -1.39
CA SER A 24 -10.82 2.67 -1.51
C SER A 24 -9.35 2.94 -1.20
N GLU A 25 -8.80 4.08 -1.64
CA GLU A 25 -7.44 4.47 -1.33
C GLU A 25 -7.29 4.84 0.16
N TYR A 26 -8.31 5.46 0.78
CA TYR A 26 -8.32 5.71 2.21
C TYR A 26 -8.27 4.42 3.03
N LEU A 27 -9.05 3.41 2.66
CA LEU A 27 -8.97 2.08 3.27
C LEU A 27 -7.61 1.43 3.05
N SER A 28 -7.04 1.53 1.85
CA SER A 28 -5.72 0.95 1.57
C SER A 28 -4.62 1.62 2.41
N TYR A 29 -4.74 2.92 2.67
CA TYR A 29 -3.83 3.65 3.55
C TYR A 29 -3.86 3.12 4.99
N ILE A 30 -5.05 2.87 5.55
CA ILE A 30 -5.21 2.32 6.91
C ILE A 30 -4.71 0.88 6.97
N LEU A 31 -5.17 0.03 6.04
CA LEU A 31 -4.90 -1.40 6.06
C LEU A 31 -3.47 -1.76 5.68
N GLY A 32 -2.79 -0.89 4.92
CA GLY A 32 -1.38 -1.03 4.55
C GLY A 32 -0.39 -0.38 5.51
N SER A 33 -0.86 0.13 6.65
CA SER A 33 0.00 0.80 7.63
C SER A 33 1.04 -0.14 8.22
N GLU A 34 2.26 0.35 8.42
CA GLU A 34 3.37 -0.34 9.10
C GLU A 34 3.56 0.15 10.55
N MET A 35 2.52 0.69 11.18
CA MET A 35 2.54 1.03 12.60
C MET A 35 2.55 -0.24 13.48
N PRO A 36 3.03 -0.16 14.73
CA PRO A 36 2.98 -1.29 15.66
C PRO A 36 1.61 -1.96 15.73
N ASP A 37 1.60 -3.26 15.92
CA ASP A 37 0.41 -4.12 16.06
C ASP A 37 -0.48 -4.21 14.80
N THR A 38 -0.01 -3.70 13.64
CA THR A 38 -0.67 -3.91 12.35
C THR A 38 -0.23 -5.24 11.69
N PRO A 39 -0.99 -5.77 10.73
CA PRO A 39 -0.62 -7.01 10.03
C PRO A 39 0.76 -6.97 9.39
N ALA A 40 1.16 -5.83 8.80
CA ALA A 40 2.47 -5.69 8.16
C ALA A 40 3.63 -5.94 9.13
N VAL A 41 3.56 -5.34 10.33
CA VAL A 41 4.57 -5.52 11.37
C VAL A 41 4.49 -6.93 11.94
N ARG A 42 3.28 -7.43 12.22
CA ARG A 42 3.09 -8.76 12.80
C ARG A 42 3.61 -9.87 11.90
N LEU A 43 3.36 -9.80 10.59
CA LEU A 43 3.88 -10.76 9.61
C LEU A 43 5.41 -10.75 9.54
N ARG A 44 6.01 -9.58 9.66
CA ARG A 44 7.47 -9.41 9.73
C ARG A 44 8.05 -10.01 11.03
N ASP A 45 7.43 -9.74 12.17
CA ASP A 45 7.87 -10.25 13.47
C ASP A 45 7.78 -11.78 13.56
N LEU A 46 6.77 -12.38 12.92
CA LEU A 46 6.63 -13.82 12.78
C LEU A 46 7.62 -14.44 11.78
N GLY A 47 8.33 -13.61 11.01
CA GLY A 47 9.22 -14.09 9.97
C GLY A 47 8.50 -14.63 8.72
N TRP A 48 7.19 -14.39 8.57
CA TRP A 48 6.38 -14.96 7.47
C TRP A 48 6.40 -14.11 6.20
N ALA A 49 6.59 -12.80 6.34
CA ALA A 49 6.65 -11.90 5.18
C ALA A 49 7.76 -10.86 5.32
N SER A 50 8.31 -10.47 4.20
CA SER A 50 9.22 -9.32 4.10
C SER A 50 8.48 -8.01 3.88
N ALA A 51 7.29 -8.06 3.25
CA ALA A 51 6.45 -6.89 3.02
C ALA A 51 4.97 -7.29 2.90
N LEU A 52 4.09 -6.36 3.30
CA LEU A 52 2.67 -6.33 2.98
C LEU A 52 2.39 -5.01 2.27
N ILE A 53 1.86 -5.09 1.05
CA ILE A 53 1.45 -3.92 0.26
C ILE A 53 -0.06 -4.00 0.08
N VAL A 54 -0.76 -2.95 0.49
CA VAL A 54 -2.21 -2.83 0.26
C VAL A 54 -2.45 -1.71 -0.73
N SER A 55 -3.24 -1.98 -1.75
CA SER A 55 -3.53 -1.04 -2.82
C SER A 55 -4.97 -1.14 -3.31
N ALA A 56 -5.46 -0.06 -3.89
CA ALA A 56 -6.75 -0.01 -4.53
C ALA A 56 -6.61 0.52 -5.96
N ASP A 57 -7.34 -0.10 -6.88
CA ASP A 57 -7.56 0.38 -8.25
C ASP A 57 -9.07 0.62 -8.40
N PRO A 58 -9.54 1.87 -8.33
CA PRO A 58 -10.97 2.17 -8.32
C PRO A 58 -11.72 1.75 -9.58
N ALA A 59 -11.02 1.55 -10.71
CA ALA A 59 -11.65 1.28 -12.00
C ALA A 59 -10.81 0.40 -12.92
N ARG A 60 -10.59 -0.86 -12.52
CA ARG A 60 -9.85 -1.82 -13.34
C ARG A 60 -10.47 -1.98 -14.71
N TYR A 61 -9.75 -1.61 -15.76
CA TYR A 61 -10.25 -1.57 -17.14
C TYR A 61 -11.56 -0.78 -17.34
N GLY A 62 -11.85 0.19 -16.45
CA GLY A 62 -13.06 0.98 -16.50
C GLY A 62 -14.35 0.27 -16.05
N ASN A 63 -14.27 -0.97 -15.59
CA ASN A 63 -15.46 -1.81 -15.29
C ASN A 63 -15.71 -1.94 -13.79
N TYR A 64 -14.77 -2.50 -13.06
CA TYR A 64 -14.87 -2.80 -11.62
C TYR A 64 -13.66 -2.23 -10.89
N GLY A 65 -13.76 -2.10 -9.59
CA GLY A 65 -12.62 -1.79 -8.76
C GLY A 65 -11.93 -3.06 -8.28
N LEU A 66 -10.67 -2.93 -7.92
CA LEU A 66 -9.85 -4.00 -7.34
C LEU A 66 -9.21 -3.51 -6.05
N PHE A 67 -9.37 -4.27 -4.97
CA PHE A 67 -8.70 -4.01 -3.71
C PHE A 67 -7.76 -5.18 -3.41
N THR A 68 -6.47 -4.92 -3.27
CA THR A 68 -5.44 -5.95 -3.24
C THR A 68 -4.60 -5.87 -1.97
N PHE A 69 -4.41 -7.02 -1.32
CA PHE A 69 -3.33 -7.26 -0.38
C PHE A 69 -2.28 -8.13 -1.07
N SER A 70 -1.06 -7.65 -1.18
CA SER A 70 0.10 -8.39 -1.73
C SER A 70 1.10 -8.63 -0.63
N VAL A 71 1.34 -9.89 -0.29
CA VAL A 71 2.24 -10.33 0.76
C VAL A 71 3.46 -10.98 0.12
N GLN A 72 4.63 -10.37 0.30
CA GLN A 72 5.91 -10.95 -0.12
C GLN A 72 6.36 -11.96 0.92
N LEU A 73 6.21 -13.25 0.60
CA LEU A 73 6.44 -14.34 1.54
C LEU A 73 7.93 -14.66 1.70
N THR A 74 8.30 -15.03 2.92
CA THR A 74 9.53 -15.76 3.18
C THR A 74 9.35 -17.25 2.87
N PRO A 75 10.41 -18.08 2.84
CA PRO A 75 10.27 -19.53 2.76
C PRO A 75 9.40 -20.12 3.89
N GLU A 76 9.44 -19.54 5.09
CA GLU A 76 8.60 -19.96 6.22
C GLU A 76 7.15 -19.53 6.00
N GLY A 77 6.92 -18.32 5.49
CA GLY A 77 5.58 -17.81 5.20
C GLY A 77 4.80 -18.65 4.18
N LEU A 78 5.48 -19.37 3.28
CA LEU A 78 4.82 -20.31 2.38
C LEU A 78 4.04 -21.42 3.12
N ALA A 79 4.49 -21.85 4.29
CA ALA A 79 3.80 -22.84 5.10
C ALA A 79 2.60 -22.25 5.87
N HIS A 80 2.50 -20.93 5.97
CA HIS A 80 1.52 -20.19 6.76
C HIS A 80 0.53 -19.37 5.90
N ARG A 81 0.36 -19.70 4.62
CA ARG A 81 -0.53 -18.96 3.69
C ARG A 81 -1.96 -18.85 4.18
N ASP A 82 -2.49 -19.96 4.72
CA ASP A 82 -3.84 -19.99 5.27
C ASP A 82 -3.96 -19.13 6.52
N ASP A 83 -2.95 -19.17 7.39
CA ASP A 83 -2.87 -18.34 8.60
C ASP A 83 -2.78 -16.85 8.27
N ILE A 84 -1.99 -16.49 7.24
CA ILE A 84 -1.87 -15.12 6.74
C ILE A 84 -3.21 -14.65 6.15
N THR A 85 -3.85 -15.48 5.34
CA THR A 85 -5.18 -15.19 4.78
C THR A 85 -6.20 -14.96 5.88
N ALA A 86 -6.23 -15.84 6.88
CA ALA A 86 -7.12 -15.71 8.04
C ALA A 86 -6.82 -14.44 8.85
N MET A 87 -5.55 -14.12 9.09
CA MET A 87 -5.13 -12.88 9.76
C MET A 87 -5.66 -11.63 9.06
N LEU A 88 -5.51 -11.54 7.74
CA LEU A 88 -5.96 -10.38 6.96
C LEU A 88 -7.48 -10.26 6.93
N LEU A 89 -8.21 -11.38 6.78
CA LEU A 89 -9.67 -11.39 6.86
C LEU A 89 -10.16 -10.98 8.24
N GLY A 90 -9.56 -11.51 9.30
CA GLY A 90 -9.90 -11.13 10.66
C GLY A 90 -9.57 -9.67 10.99
N TYR A 91 -8.54 -9.11 10.36
CA TYR A 91 -8.23 -7.67 10.49
C TYR A 91 -9.30 -6.80 9.81
N LEU A 92 -9.83 -7.24 8.67
CA LEU A 92 -10.99 -6.59 8.05
C LEU A 92 -12.24 -6.65 8.94
N ASP A 93 -12.48 -7.79 9.59
CA ASP A 93 -13.62 -7.93 10.52
C ASP A 93 -13.44 -7.03 11.75
N MET A 94 -12.22 -6.93 12.28
CA MET A 94 -11.91 -6.00 13.37
C MET A 94 -12.18 -4.54 12.96
N LEU A 95 -11.80 -4.15 11.75
CA LEU A 95 -12.08 -2.80 11.24
C LEU A 95 -13.59 -2.54 11.11
N ARG A 96 -14.37 -3.54 10.67
CA ARG A 96 -15.84 -3.44 10.63
C ARG A 96 -16.46 -3.30 12.02
N GLU A 97 -15.99 -4.09 13.00
CA GLU A 97 -16.49 -4.04 14.39
C GLU A 97 -16.16 -2.72 15.08
N GLN A 98 -14.96 -2.17 14.87
CA GLN A 98 -14.52 -0.91 15.46
C GLN A 98 -15.08 0.31 14.72
N GLY A 99 -15.45 0.13 13.47
CA GLY A 99 -15.87 1.18 12.56
C GLY A 99 -14.70 1.96 11.95
N VAL A 100 -14.96 2.55 10.80
CA VAL A 100 -14.02 3.47 10.14
C VAL A 100 -14.37 4.90 10.55
N ASP A 101 -13.40 5.66 11.00
CA ASP A 101 -13.58 7.05 11.37
C ASP A 101 -12.65 7.99 10.58
N ASP A 102 -12.75 9.28 10.84
CA ASP A 102 -12.00 10.33 10.16
C ASP A 102 -10.63 10.63 10.79
N ARG A 103 -10.22 9.86 11.82
CA ARG A 103 -8.96 10.13 12.54
C ARG A 103 -7.71 10.15 11.65
N TYR A 104 -7.76 9.43 10.52
CA TYR A 104 -6.66 9.39 9.55
C TYR A 104 -6.84 10.36 8.38
N ALA A 105 -7.97 11.08 8.31
CA ALA A 105 -8.29 11.91 7.15
C ALA A 105 -7.32 13.08 6.98
N GLU A 106 -6.92 13.71 8.07
CA GLU A 106 -5.97 14.81 8.04
C GLU A 106 -4.59 14.35 7.55
N GLU A 107 -4.07 13.24 8.10
CA GLU A 107 -2.78 12.71 7.68
C GLU A 107 -2.80 12.16 6.25
N PHE A 108 -3.88 11.49 5.84
CA PHE A 108 -4.05 11.02 4.47
C PHE A 108 -4.09 12.19 3.48
N GLY A 109 -4.91 13.21 3.76
CA GLY A 109 -5.00 14.42 2.95
C GLY A 109 -3.68 15.19 2.91
N THR A 110 -2.98 15.32 4.03
CA THR A 110 -1.66 15.96 4.12
C THR A 110 -0.63 15.20 3.29
N SER A 111 -0.63 13.87 3.36
CA SER A 111 0.26 13.03 2.54
C SER A 111 0.04 13.26 1.05
N LEU A 112 -1.22 13.28 0.59
CA LEU A 112 -1.57 13.54 -0.81
C LEU A 112 -1.20 14.96 -1.24
N ALA A 113 -1.49 15.96 -0.41
CA ALA A 113 -1.14 17.36 -0.69
C ALA A 113 0.39 17.55 -0.79
N ASN A 114 1.16 16.91 0.08
CA ASN A 114 2.62 16.93 0.03
C ASN A 114 3.15 16.25 -1.25
N ARG A 115 2.59 15.12 -1.64
CA ARG A 115 2.94 14.45 -2.89
C ARG A 115 2.66 15.32 -4.11
N PHE A 116 1.54 16.04 -4.13
CA PHE A 116 1.22 16.99 -5.19
C PHE A 116 2.16 18.20 -5.21
N ARG A 117 2.41 18.79 -4.04
CA ARG A 117 3.28 19.96 -3.91
C ARG A 117 4.71 19.71 -4.39
N PHE A 118 5.21 18.50 -4.21
CA PHE A 118 6.58 18.11 -4.53
C PHE A 118 6.66 17.10 -5.67
N LEU A 119 5.76 17.24 -6.66
CA LEU A 119 5.83 16.45 -7.90
C LEU A 119 7.17 16.68 -8.59
N GLU A 120 7.79 15.58 -8.99
CA GLU A 120 9.01 15.64 -9.80
C GLU A 120 8.68 16.03 -11.24
N LYS A 121 9.56 16.82 -11.82
CA LYS A 121 9.48 17.14 -13.25
C LYS A 121 9.74 15.88 -14.07
N MET A 122 8.80 15.52 -14.91
CA MET A 122 8.93 14.46 -15.90
C MET A 122 9.51 15.02 -17.20
N ASP A 123 9.99 14.13 -18.08
CA ASP A 123 10.20 14.50 -19.48
C ASP A 123 8.88 14.82 -20.18
N ASP A 124 8.97 15.59 -21.25
CA ASP A 124 7.78 16.14 -21.92
C ASP A 124 6.86 15.05 -22.51
N PHE A 125 7.43 13.93 -22.96
CA PHE A 125 6.64 12.81 -23.51
C PHE A 125 5.88 12.08 -22.41
N SER A 126 6.55 11.74 -21.33
CA SER A 126 5.92 11.09 -20.16
C SER A 126 4.84 11.98 -19.56
N TYR A 127 5.08 13.28 -19.45
CA TYR A 127 4.09 14.23 -18.97
C TYR A 127 2.85 14.29 -19.85
N ALA A 128 3.04 14.40 -21.18
CA ALA A 128 1.93 14.42 -22.13
C ALA A 128 1.11 13.11 -22.11
N HIS A 129 1.80 11.97 -21.97
CA HIS A 129 1.16 10.66 -21.85
C HIS A 129 0.31 10.55 -20.59
N GLU A 130 0.88 10.88 -19.43
CA GLU A 130 0.14 10.83 -18.15
C GLU A 130 -1.04 11.81 -18.13
N LEU A 131 -0.86 13.01 -18.66
CA LEU A 131 -1.94 13.99 -18.77
C LEU A 131 -3.07 13.47 -19.66
N THR A 132 -2.73 12.90 -20.82
CA THR A 132 -3.72 12.35 -21.75
C THR A 132 -4.50 11.20 -21.13
N ARG A 133 -3.82 10.33 -20.38
CA ARG A 133 -4.44 9.23 -19.64
C ARG A 133 -5.36 9.75 -18.53
N ALA A 134 -4.89 10.72 -17.76
CA ALA A 134 -5.68 11.33 -16.70
C ALA A 134 -6.97 11.99 -17.21
N MET A 135 -6.92 12.66 -18.38
CA MET A 135 -8.09 13.28 -19.01
C MET A 135 -9.14 12.27 -19.49
N GLN A 136 -8.82 10.98 -19.61
CA GLN A 136 -9.81 9.94 -19.92
C GLN A 136 -10.58 9.50 -18.66
N THR A 137 -10.00 9.70 -17.49
CA THR A 137 -10.56 9.25 -16.20
C THR A 137 -11.17 10.40 -15.41
N TYR A 138 -10.52 11.58 -15.45
CA TYR A 138 -10.89 12.73 -14.62
C TYR A 138 -11.36 13.91 -15.46
N PRO A 139 -12.17 14.83 -14.91
CA PRO A 139 -12.47 16.10 -15.56
C PRO A 139 -11.19 16.85 -15.94
N ALA A 140 -11.12 17.39 -17.16
CA ALA A 140 -9.91 17.99 -17.72
C ALA A 140 -9.28 19.06 -16.81
N GLN A 141 -10.11 19.84 -16.11
CA GLN A 141 -9.66 20.87 -15.15
C GLN A 141 -8.94 20.31 -13.92
N TYR A 142 -9.14 19.04 -13.60
CA TYR A 142 -8.53 18.34 -12.44
C TYR A 142 -7.52 17.27 -12.86
N ALA A 143 -7.25 17.08 -14.14
CA ALA A 143 -6.45 15.97 -14.65
C ALA A 143 -5.08 15.81 -13.96
N ILE A 144 -4.44 16.91 -13.57
CA ILE A 144 -3.13 16.86 -12.88
C ILE A 144 -3.30 16.61 -11.38
N GLU A 145 -4.29 17.25 -10.73
CA GLU A 145 -4.44 17.19 -9.28
C GLU A 145 -5.32 16.02 -8.79
N ALA A 146 -6.20 15.48 -9.64
CA ALA A 146 -7.17 14.46 -9.25
C ALA A 146 -6.55 13.24 -8.53
N PRO A 147 -5.38 12.70 -8.92
CA PRO A 147 -4.73 11.61 -8.19
C PRO A 147 -4.35 11.97 -6.74
N TYR A 148 -4.21 13.26 -6.44
CA TYR A 148 -3.76 13.80 -5.14
C TYR A 148 -4.85 14.56 -4.41
N ARG A 149 -6.00 14.77 -5.07
CA ARG A 149 -7.11 15.53 -4.50
C ARG A 149 -7.80 14.72 -3.41
N PHE A 150 -8.02 15.35 -2.24
CA PHE A 150 -8.80 14.79 -1.16
C PHE A 150 -9.61 15.93 -0.52
N THR A 151 -10.93 15.85 -0.63
CA THR A 151 -11.86 16.88 -0.16
C THR A 151 -12.41 16.59 1.24
N GLY A 152 -12.14 15.40 1.76
CA GLY A 152 -12.54 15.00 3.10
C GLY A 152 -13.01 13.55 3.18
N PHE A 153 -13.23 13.11 4.41
CA PHE A 153 -13.70 11.77 4.72
C PHE A 153 -15.19 11.62 4.40
N ASP A 154 -15.50 10.65 3.56
CA ASP A 154 -16.86 10.23 3.24
C ASP A 154 -17.14 8.86 3.88
N ARG A 155 -17.80 8.87 5.05
CA ARG A 155 -18.08 7.66 5.82
C ARG A 155 -18.88 6.65 5.03
N GLU A 156 -19.95 7.10 4.36
CA GLU A 156 -20.86 6.21 3.63
C GLU A 156 -20.13 5.49 2.49
N ALA A 157 -19.34 6.23 1.72
CA ALA A 157 -18.55 5.68 0.64
C ALA A 157 -17.47 4.69 1.14
N VAL A 158 -16.77 5.01 2.24
CA VAL A 158 -15.76 4.13 2.83
C VAL A 158 -16.38 2.86 3.38
N GLU A 159 -17.50 2.95 4.11
CA GLU A 159 -18.23 1.79 4.62
C GLU A 159 -18.78 0.92 3.49
N ALA A 160 -19.25 1.53 2.38
CA ALA A 160 -19.72 0.81 1.20
C ALA A 160 -18.60 0.00 0.52
N VAL A 161 -17.38 0.52 0.45
CA VAL A 161 -16.22 -0.25 -0.05
C VAL A 161 -15.85 -1.35 0.93
N LEU A 162 -15.75 -1.05 2.23
CA LEU A 162 -15.38 -2.02 3.26
C LEU A 162 -16.37 -3.21 3.31
N ALA A 163 -17.65 -2.96 3.09
CA ALA A 163 -18.68 -3.99 3.02
C ALA A 163 -18.50 -4.99 1.87
N GLN A 164 -17.71 -4.63 0.85
CA GLN A 164 -17.43 -5.47 -0.30
C GLN A 164 -16.13 -6.31 -0.15
N LEU A 165 -15.31 -6.03 0.86
CA LEU A 165 -14.08 -6.81 1.12
C LEU A 165 -14.41 -8.10 1.88
N VAL A 166 -15.20 -8.96 1.28
CA VAL A 166 -15.76 -10.19 1.88
C VAL A 166 -15.31 -11.43 1.10
N PRO A 167 -15.29 -12.63 1.74
CA PRO A 167 -14.85 -13.86 1.09
C PRO A 167 -15.51 -14.18 -0.24
N GLU A 168 -16.78 -13.80 -0.43
CA GLU A 168 -17.55 -14.05 -1.64
C GLU A 168 -17.05 -13.26 -2.85
N ARG A 169 -16.24 -12.22 -2.63
CA ARG A 169 -15.65 -11.37 -3.66
C ARG A 169 -14.11 -11.54 -3.74
N LEU A 170 -13.57 -12.55 -3.03
CA LEU A 170 -12.13 -12.77 -2.89
C LEU A 170 -11.60 -13.78 -3.90
N HIS A 171 -10.49 -13.43 -4.56
CA HIS A 171 -9.61 -14.35 -5.25
C HIS A 171 -8.25 -14.37 -4.54
N VAL A 172 -7.78 -15.56 -4.18
CA VAL A 172 -6.46 -15.76 -3.60
C VAL A 172 -5.51 -16.29 -4.66
N TRP A 173 -4.36 -15.65 -4.81
CA TRP A 173 -3.29 -16.05 -5.69
C TRP A 173 -2.11 -16.50 -4.88
N GLU A 174 -1.70 -17.74 -5.06
CA GLU A 174 -0.47 -18.28 -4.53
C GLU A 174 0.56 -18.37 -5.65
N ILE A 175 1.57 -17.52 -5.62
CA ILE A 175 2.57 -17.40 -6.67
C ILE A 175 3.90 -17.91 -6.14
N ASP A 176 4.30 -19.10 -6.58
CA ASP A 176 5.55 -19.76 -6.20
C ASP A 176 5.94 -20.76 -7.29
N GLN A 177 7.23 -20.95 -7.52
CA GLN A 177 7.75 -21.90 -8.51
C GLN A 177 7.48 -23.37 -8.16
N ALA A 178 7.30 -23.68 -6.88
CA ALA A 178 7.09 -25.06 -6.41
C ALA A 178 5.61 -25.47 -6.39
N GLN A 179 4.67 -24.60 -6.80
CA GLN A 179 3.25 -24.94 -6.81
C GLN A 179 2.93 -26.04 -7.83
N PRO A 180 2.11 -27.02 -7.47
CA PRO A 180 1.59 -27.98 -8.44
C PRO A 180 0.66 -27.24 -9.42
N VAL A 181 0.92 -27.42 -10.71
CA VAL A 181 0.16 -26.74 -11.77
C VAL A 181 -0.38 -27.76 -12.76
N SER A 182 -1.62 -27.57 -13.23
CA SER A 182 -2.32 -28.49 -14.12
C SER A 182 -2.66 -27.92 -15.50
N GLU A 183 -2.64 -26.59 -15.63
CA GLU A 183 -3.06 -25.88 -16.83
C GLU A 183 -1.97 -24.92 -17.31
N SER A 184 -1.98 -24.56 -18.59
CA SER A 184 -1.04 -23.65 -19.20
C SER A 184 -1.78 -22.45 -19.79
N LEU A 185 -1.17 -21.26 -19.68
CA LEU A 185 -1.68 -20.06 -20.34
C LEU A 185 -1.50 -20.16 -21.86
N TYR A 186 -2.52 -19.72 -22.61
CA TYR A 186 -2.54 -19.88 -24.07
C TYR A 186 -1.51 -19.01 -24.80
N PHE A 187 -1.28 -17.77 -24.30
CA PHE A 187 -0.40 -16.80 -24.98
C PHE A 187 0.92 -16.54 -24.26
N TYR A 188 1.11 -17.07 -23.05
CA TYR A 188 2.26 -16.78 -22.20
C TYR A 188 2.87 -18.05 -21.65
N GLU A 189 4.17 -18.05 -21.43
CA GLU A 189 4.86 -19.11 -20.69
C GLU A 189 4.47 -19.00 -19.20
N GLY A 190 3.35 -19.59 -18.84
CA GLY A 190 2.86 -19.63 -17.49
C GLY A 190 1.95 -20.84 -17.28
N GLN A 191 1.98 -21.37 -16.08
CA GLN A 191 1.15 -22.50 -15.67
C GLN A 191 0.38 -22.13 -14.41
N TYR A 192 -0.80 -22.72 -14.23
CA TYR A 192 -1.65 -22.43 -13.09
C TYR A 192 -2.56 -23.62 -12.76
N THR A 193 -3.17 -23.56 -11.59
CA THR A 193 -4.29 -24.41 -11.17
C THR A 193 -5.35 -23.53 -10.52
N VAL A 194 -6.62 -23.82 -10.73
CA VAL A 194 -7.74 -23.12 -10.08
C VAL A 194 -8.46 -24.11 -9.16
N GLU A 195 -8.54 -23.77 -7.90
CA GLU A 195 -9.21 -24.57 -6.89
C GLU A 195 -10.21 -23.72 -6.10
N PRO A 196 -11.31 -24.31 -5.58
CA PRO A 196 -12.20 -23.61 -4.67
C PRO A 196 -11.46 -23.19 -3.40
N LEU A 197 -11.62 -21.93 -3.00
CA LEU A 197 -11.04 -21.40 -1.76
C LEU A 197 -11.76 -22.00 -0.55
N ALA A 198 -11.03 -22.69 0.33
CA ALA A 198 -11.52 -23.19 1.61
C ALA A 198 -11.07 -22.23 2.72
N LEU A 199 -12.03 -21.58 3.37
CA LEU A 199 -11.75 -20.69 4.51
C LEU A 199 -12.34 -21.28 5.79
N PRO A 200 -11.70 -21.04 6.95
CA PRO A 200 -12.30 -21.30 8.24
C PRO A 200 -13.63 -20.54 8.40
N ASP A 201 -14.51 -21.05 9.25
CA ASP A 201 -15.73 -20.28 9.59
C ASP A 201 -15.41 -18.99 10.36
N ALA A 202 -16.35 -18.05 10.41
CA ALA A 202 -16.14 -16.74 11.02
C ALA A 202 -15.71 -16.80 12.50
N GLN A 203 -16.16 -17.80 13.26
CA GLN A 203 -15.78 -17.95 14.65
C GLN A 203 -14.34 -18.47 14.79
N ALA A 204 -13.91 -19.37 13.90
CA ALA A 204 -12.54 -19.87 13.85
C ALA A 204 -11.58 -18.75 13.44
N LEU A 205 -11.94 -17.95 12.42
CA LEU A 205 -11.20 -16.74 12.01
C LEU A 205 -11.01 -15.77 13.16
N LYS A 206 -12.08 -15.45 13.88
CA LYS A 206 -12.04 -14.53 15.03
C LYS A 206 -11.14 -15.06 16.16
N THR A 207 -11.22 -16.35 16.46
CA THR A 207 -10.40 -16.98 17.50
C THR A 207 -8.93 -16.94 17.13
N GLN A 208 -8.59 -17.34 15.92
CA GLN A 208 -7.23 -17.34 15.39
C GLN A 208 -6.64 -15.91 15.32
N THR A 209 -7.42 -14.93 14.87
CA THR A 209 -6.97 -13.55 14.76
C THR A 209 -6.71 -12.91 16.13
N ALA A 210 -7.46 -13.28 17.16
CA ALA A 210 -7.24 -12.77 18.52
C ALA A 210 -5.85 -13.10 19.08
N GLU A 211 -5.23 -14.20 18.66
CA GLU A 211 -3.89 -14.60 19.09
C GLU A 211 -2.81 -13.65 18.57
N TYR A 212 -3.05 -12.96 17.46
CA TYR A 212 -2.07 -12.04 16.87
C TYR A 212 -2.04 -10.67 17.55
N GLN A 213 -3.01 -10.35 18.42
CA GLN A 213 -3.08 -9.07 19.15
C GLN A 213 -3.00 -7.85 18.24
N LEU A 214 -3.72 -7.90 17.12
CA LEU A 214 -3.73 -6.82 16.13
C LEU A 214 -4.48 -5.60 16.66
N ALA A 215 -4.04 -4.40 16.20
CA ALA A 215 -4.69 -3.13 16.48
C ALA A 215 -4.79 -2.28 15.21
N LEU A 216 -5.75 -1.35 15.17
CA LEU A 216 -5.77 -0.32 14.14
C LEU A 216 -4.54 0.60 14.30
N PRO A 217 -3.99 1.13 13.21
CA PRO A 217 -2.76 1.91 13.27
C PRO A 217 -2.90 3.15 14.16
N ALA A 218 -1.83 3.48 14.86
CA ALA A 218 -1.70 4.80 15.47
C ALA A 218 -1.54 5.87 14.38
N GLN A 219 -1.83 7.13 14.71
CA GLN A 219 -1.58 8.24 13.79
C GLN A 219 -0.09 8.33 13.43
N ASN A 220 0.19 8.62 12.17
CA ASN A 220 1.54 8.77 11.66
C ASN A 220 2.15 10.11 12.10
N ARG A 221 3.07 10.07 13.06
CA ARG A 221 3.79 11.25 13.56
C ARG A 221 5.01 11.63 12.71
N LEU A 222 5.29 10.87 11.66
CA LEU A 222 6.45 11.09 10.79
C LEU A 222 6.10 11.87 9.51
N LEU A 223 4.87 12.40 9.42
CA LEU A 223 4.51 13.27 8.29
C LEU A 223 5.36 14.55 8.35
N PRO A 224 5.99 14.93 7.24
CA PRO A 224 6.76 16.18 7.18
C PRO A 224 5.83 17.38 7.34
N GLU A 225 6.13 18.25 8.31
CA GLU A 225 5.42 19.51 8.55
C GLU A 225 6.25 20.73 8.14
N GLN A 226 7.58 20.59 8.13
CA GLN A 226 8.53 21.65 7.80
C GLN A 226 9.23 21.34 6.49
N PHE A 227 9.15 22.27 5.55
CA PHE A 227 9.71 22.14 4.21
C PHE A 227 10.77 23.23 3.92
N GLU A 228 11.40 23.77 4.96
CA GLU A 228 12.51 24.70 4.79
C GLU A 228 13.72 23.94 4.21
N LEU A 229 14.26 24.50 3.14
CA LEU A 229 15.46 23.96 2.54
C LEU A 229 16.65 24.22 3.45
N ALA A 230 17.38 23.17 3.80
CA ALA A 230 18.62 23.34 4.53
C ALA A 230 19.65 24.06 3.62
N ASN A 231 20.29 25.12 4.16
CA ASN A 231 21.42 25.75 3.49
C ASN A 231 22.59 24.73 3.47
N THR A 232 22.70 23.99 2.36
CA THR A 232 23.76 23.01 2.15
C THR A 232 24.69 23.48 1.05
N THR A 233 25.98 23.27 1.26
CA THR A 233 27.00 23.48 0.23
C THR A 233 27.02 22.28 -0.73
N SER A 234 27.36 22.51 -1.99
CA SER A 234 27.57 21.43 -2.97
C SER A 234 28.77 20.54 -2.63
N GLU A 235 29.67 20.99 -1.75
CA GLU A 235 30.79 20.19 -1.29
C GLU A 235 30.40 19.30 -0.11
N PRO A 236 30.82 18.01 -0.09
CA PRO A 236 30.57 17.11 1.02
C PRO A 236 31.20 17.65 2.31
N ARG A 237 30.41 17.74 3.37
CA ARG A 237 30.85 18.17 4.69
C ARG A 237 30.60 17.08 5.72
N GLN A 238 31.62 16.69 6.46
CA GLN A 238 31.46 15.78 7.58
C GLN A 238 30.74 16.50 8.73
N ILE A 239 29.60 15.98 9.13
CA ILE A 239 28.76 16.57 10.21
C ILE A 239 28.82 15.77 11.51
N ILE A 240 29.18 14.48 11.44
CA ILE A 240 29.43 13.65 12.61
C ILE A 240 30.72 12.85 12.34
N ASN A 241 31.61 12.82 13.33
CA ASN A 241 32.84 12.03 13.30
C ASN A 241 33.10 11.48 14.70
N GLU A 242 32.49 10.35 15.01
CA GLU A 242 32.61 9.65 16.28
C GLU A 242 33.12 8.21 16.07
N PRO A 243 33.65 7.54 17.09
CA PRO A 243 34.09 6.16 16.95
C PRO A 243 32.96 5.25 16.43
N GLY A 244 33.16 4.70 15.24
CA GLY A 244 32.19 3.83 14.56
C GLY A 244 31.08 4.54 13.77
N ILE A 245 31.01 5.89 13.80
CA ILE A 245 30.00 6.66 13.08
C ILE A 245 30.67 7.84 12.35
N SER A 246 30.49 7.88 11.03
CA SER A 246 30.90 9.01 10.20
C SER A 246 29.71 9.41 9.31
N VAL A 247 29.23 10.64 9.43
CA VAL A 247 28.11 11.15 8.63
C VAL A 247 28.56 12.35 7.81
N TRP A 248 28.30 12.28 6.53
CA TRP A 248 28.60 13.33 5.56
C TRP A 248 27.30 13.90 4.98
N LEU A 249 27.23 15.21 4.88
CA LEU A 249 26.12 15.92 4.26
C LEU A 249 26.64 16.64 3.01
N GLN A 250 25.91 16.48 1.91
CA GLN A 250 26.14 17.21 0.66
C GLN A 250 24.83 17.76 0.13
N GLY A 251 24.84 19.03 -0.28
CA GLY A 251 23.70 19.62 -0.98
C GLY A 251 23.71 19.22 -2.46
N SER A 252 22.55 19.15 -3.07
CA SER A 252 22.40 18.89 -4.50
C SER A 252 21.81 20.10 -5.20
N GLU A 253 22.49 20.63 -6.20
CA GLU A 253 21.96 21.71 -7.05
C GLU A 253 20.80 21.23 -7.94
N ALA A 254 20.79 19.94 -8.29
CA ALA A 254 19.75 19.34 -9.12
C ALA A 254 18.36 19.31 -8.43
N PHE A 255 18.34 19.38 -7.10
CA PHE A 255 17.12 19.34 -6.27
C PHE A 255 17.05 20.53 -5.31
N ALA A 256 17.65 21.66 -5.70
CA ALA A 256 17.77 22.84 -4.84
C ALA A 256 16.41 23.36 -4.33
N ASP A 257 15.35 23.16 -5.10
CA ASP A 257 13.99 23.61 -4.76
C ASP A 257 13.10 22.52 -4.13
N LEU A 258 13.64 21.33 -3.89
CA LEU A 258 12.90 20.22 -3.31
C LEU A 258 13.43 19.84 -1.91
N PRO A 259 12.61 19.79 -0.87
CA PRO A 259 12.99 19.37 0.47
C PRO A 259 13.15 17.84 0.54
N ARG A 260 14.03 17.28 -0.26
CA ARG A 260 14.33 15.86 -0.35
C ARG A 260 15.79 15.60 -0.07
N GLY A 261 16.07 14.43 0.50
CA GLY A 261 17.40 13.94 0.73
C GLY A 261 17.51 12.46 0.48
N TYR A 262 18.69 11.99 0.13
CA TYR A 262 19.04 10.58 0.07
C TYR A 262 19.96 10.27 1.24
N ALA A 263 19.69 9.19 1.96
CA ALA A 263 20.60 8.67 2.97
C ALA A 263 21.19 7.35 2.48
N GLN A 264 22.50 7.24 2.51
CA GLN A 264 23.22 6.01 2.19
C GLN A 264 24.01 5.57 3.41
N VAL A 265 23.78 4.35 3.87
CA VAL A 265 24.42 3.78 5.05
C VAL A 265 25.34 2.65 4.61
N TYR A 266 26.62 2.75 4.97
CA TYR A 266 27.60 1.70 4.78
C TYR A 266 27.85 1.03 6.12
N LEU A 267 27.62 -0.27 6.20
CA LEU A 267 27.92 -1.07 7.38
C LEU A 267 29.19 -1.88 7.11
N ASN A 268 30.21 -1.71 7.95
CA ASN A 268 31.37 -2.57 7.93
C ASN A 268 31.04 -3.84 8.73
N SER A 269 31.02 -4.97 8.04
CA SER A 269 30.85 -6.31 8.63
C SER A 269 32.21 -6.90 9.03
#